data_1b5909592d0b12301fde84449e71e319
#
_entry.id   1b5909592d0b12301fde84449e71e319
#
_cell.length_a   1.000
_cell.length_b   1.000
_cell.length_c   1.000
_cell.angle_alpha   90.00
_cell.angle_beta   90.00
_cell.angle_gamma   90.00
#
_symmetry.space_group_name_H-M   'P 1'
#
loop_
_entity.id
_entity.type
_entity.pdbx_description
1 polymer ?
#
loop_
_entity_poly.entity_id
_entity_poly.type
_entity_poly.pdbx_seq_one_letter_code
_entity_poly.pdbx_strand_id
1 'polypeptide(L)'
;IDVVSLANNHAFDLGEEGLINTCKQLDKLGIKYCGAGLNSEETSCPAVVTFAGVSIAFLAFCDWRMDTVGYVPFATKNKAGMNEMREKNIKESIEKNKSQYDHLFIFLHWGVEYSYFPTPSMTTLADKILNWGADGIIGGHTHRIQPLISSHNKFIYFSLGNFFFPDRYINKPRPTYYPSEGEDLSNCPYSYGWPYVSILY
;
A
#
# COMPACT_ATOMS: atom_id res chain seq x y z
N ILE A 1 3.49 -4.24 15.44
CA ILE A 1 3.60 -3.58 14.11
C ILE A 1 4.50 -2.38 14.28
N ASP A 2 5.57 -2.28 13.49
CA ASP A 2 6.57 -1.22 13.63
C ASP A 2 6.44 -0.18 12.51
N VAL A 3 6.01 -0.62 11.31
CA VAL A 3 5.84 0.22 10.12
C VAL A 3 4.54 -0.10 9.39
N VAL A 4 3.88 0.93 8.88
CA VAL A 4 2.71 0.80 8.00
C VAL A 4 2.84 1.68 6.77
N SER A 5 2.27 1.23 5.66
CA SER A 5 2.06 2.05 4.47
C SER A 5 0.72 2.76 4.55
N LEU A 6 0.71 4.06 4.36
CA LEU A 6 -0.51 4.87 4.18
C LEU A 6 -0.80 5.16 2.70
N ALA A 7 0.07 4.74 1.77
CA ALA A 7 -0.16 4.85 0.34
C ALA A 7 -1.17 3.80 -0.12
N ASN A 8 -2.45 4.03 0.09
CA ASN A 8 -3.53 3.16 -0.36
C ASN A 8 -4.79 3.98 -0.72
N ASN A 9 -5.69 3.39 -1.48
CA ASN A 9 -6.91 4.04 -1.98
C ASN A 9 -7.93 4.41 -0.89
N HIS A 10 -7.75 3.95 0.36
CA HIS A 10 -8.64 4.24 1.50
C HIS A 10 -8.04 5.19 2.54
N ALA A 11 -6.78 5.63 2.37
CA ALA A 11 -6.14 6.53 3.33
C ALA A 11 -6.85 7.88 3.46
N PHE A 12 -7.68 8.24 2.47
CA PHE A 12 -8.38 9.52 2.39
C PHE A 12 -9.90 9.43 2.46
N ASP A 13 -10.47 8.29 2.85
CA ASP A 13 -11.92 8.05 2.93
C ASP A 13 -12.64 9.06 3.84
N LEU A 14 -11.95 9.57 4.85
CA LEU A 14 -12.43 10.61 5.77
C LEU A 14 -11.77 11.97 5.49
N GLY A 15 -11.22 12.16 4.30
CA GLY A 15 -10.58 13.41 3.88
C GLY A 15 -9.26 13.70 4.62
N GLU A 16 -8.80 14.95 4.51
CA GLU A 16 -7.54 15.42 5.09
C GLU A 16 -7.51 15.28 6.61
N GLU A 17 -8.62 15.63 7.29
CA GLU A 17 -8.72 15.49 8.74
C GLU A 17 -8.59 14.04 9.19
N GLY A 18 -9.16 13.10 8.45
CA GLY A 18 -9.03 11.67 8.69
C GLY A 18 -7.59 11.20 8.58
N LEU A 19 -6.87 11.63 7.53
CA LEU A 19 -5.45 11.33 7.35
C LEU A 19 -4.62 11.90 8.50
N ILE A 20 -4.80 13.18 8.83
CA ILE A 20 -4.09 13.85 9.94
C ILE A 20 -4.31 13.10 11.25
N ASN A 21 -5.56 12.70 11.53
CA ASN A 21 -5.86 11.93 12.74
C ASN A 21 -5.19 10.56 12.73
N THR A 22 -5.18 9.87 11.59
CA THR A 22 -4.46 8.58 11.43
C THR A 22 -2.98 8.74 11.75
N CYS A 23 -2.31 9.73 11.16
CA CYS A 23 -0.90 10.02 11.45
C CYS A 23 -0.67 10.28 12.95
N LYS A 24 -1.50 11.13 13.59
CA LYS A 24 -1.42 11.43 15.02
C LYS A 24 -1.59 10.18 15.91
N GLN A 25 -2.46 9.23 15.54
CA GLN A 25 -2.62 8.00 16.30
C GLN A 25 -1.40 7.09 16.15
N LEU A 26 -0.85 6.97 14.92
CA LEU A 26 0.36 6.20 14.67
C LEU A 26 1.56 6.77 15.45
N ASP A 27 1.72 8.11 15.46
CA ASP A 27 2.77 8.78 16.25
C ASP A 27 2.65 8.47 17.74
N LYS A 28 1.44 8.52 18.30
CA LYS A 28 1.19 8.18 19.72
C LYS A 28 1.54 6.73 20.05
N LEU A 29 1.37 5.83 19.08
CA LEU A 29 1.67 4.41 19.23
C LEU A 29 3.14 4.08 18.93
N GLY A 30 3.93 5.05 18.45
CA GLY A 30 5.31 4.85 18.03
C GLY A 30 5.45 4.06 16.72
N ILE A 31 4.35 3.89 15.96
CA ILE A 31 4.35 3.16 14.69
C ILE A 31 4.81 4.12 13.59
N LYS A 32 5.84 3.72 12.85
CA LYS A 32 6.33 4.48 11.69
C LYS A 32 5.40 4.30 10.50
N TYR A 33 5.29 5.34 9.66
CA TYR A 33 4.47 5.28 8.45
C TYR A 33 5.12 6.04 7.29
N CYS A 34 4.74 5.70 6.06
CA CYS A 34 5.19 6.37 4.85
C CYS A 34 4.10 6.35 3.78
N GLY A 35 4.27 7.17 2.74
CA GLY A 35 3.44 7.14 1.54
C GLY A 35 2.18 8.00 1.58
N ALA A 36 1.90 8.70 2.68
CA ALA A 36 0.90 9.76 2.74
C ALA A 36 1.38 10.87 3.67
N GLY A 37 0.87 12.08 3.50
CA GLY A 37 1.27 13.24 4.30
C GLY A 37 0.56 14.52 3.86
N LEU A 38 0.92 15.64 4.48
CA LEU A 38 0.30 16.95 4.24
C LEU A 38 0.77 17.61 2.95
N ASN A 39 1.85 17.12 2.37
CA ASN A 39 2.41 17.63 1.10
C ASN A 39 3.28 16.56 0.43
N SER A 40 3.73 16.84 -0.80
CA SER A 40 4.54 15.91 -1.58
C SER A 40 5.94 15.65 -1.00
N GLU A 41 6.48 16.53 -0.18
CA GLU A 41 7.75 16.31 0.50
C GLU A 41 7.60 15.25 1.59
N GLU A 42 6.60 15.40 2.45
CA GLU A 42 6.29 14.43 3.51
C GLU A 42 5.97 13.04 2.95
N THR A 43 5.15 12.96 1.88
CA THR A 43 4.78 11.67 1.30
C THR A 43 5.95 10.90 0.70
N SER A 44 7.01 11.61 0.31
CA SER A 44 8.23 11.03 -0.26
C SER A 44 9.29 10.65 0.79
N CYS A 45 9.06 11.00 2.07
CA CYS A 45 9.96 10.62 3.15
C CYS A 45 9.84 9.13 3.47
N PRO A 46 10.98 8.43 3.67
CA PRO A 46 10.93 7.03 4.08
C PRO A 46 10.52 6.89 5.56
N ALA A 47 9.80 5.82 5.88
CA ALA A 47 9.72 5.32 7.24
C ALA A 47 10.98 4.51 7.53
N VAL A 48 11.66 4.80 8.65
CA VAL A 48 12.93 4.14 8.99
C VAL A 48 12.82 3.47 10.35
N VAL A 49 13.25 2.22 10.40
CA VAL A 49 13.43 1.47 11.64
C VAL A 49 14.87 0.98 11.72
N THR A 50 15.38 0.84 12.94
CA THR A 50 16.71 0.28 13.19
C THR A 50 16.57 -0.95 14.06
N PHE A 51 17.14 -2.06 13.63
CA PHE A 51 17.17 -3.30 14.37
C PHE A 51 18.58 -3.88 14.39
N ALA A 52 19.08 -4.17 15.57
CA ALA A 52 20.45 -4.70 15.77
C ALA A 52 21.54 -3.87 15.04
N GLY A 53 21.39 -2.55 14.96
CA GLY A 53 22.35 -1.67 14.28
C GLY A 53 22.16 -1.57 12.77
N VAL A 54 21.21 -2.31 12.17
CA VAL A 54 20.86 -2.25 10.74
C VAL A 54 19.72 -1.29 10.52
N SER A 55 19.89 -0.34 9.62
CA SER A 55 18.88 0.64 9.23
C SER A 55 18.05 0.14 8.05
N ILE A 56 16.73 0.11 8.21
CA ILE A 56 15.79 -0.37 7.20
C ILE A 56 14.83 0.76 6.86
N ALA A 57 14.82 1.16 5.61
CA ALA A 57 13.96 2.22 5.09
C ALA A 57 12.83 1.64 4.22
N PHE A 58 11.67 2.24 4.34
CA PHE A 58 10.47 1.90 3.56
C PHE A 58 9.95 3.14 2.85
N LEU A 59 9.75 3.04 1.54
CA LEU A 59 9.01 4.01 0.74
C LEU A 59 7.70 3.37 0.29
N ALA A 60 6.64 4.17 0.16
CA ALA A 60 5.35 3.64 -0.25
C ALA A 60 4.71 4.48 -1.35
N PHE A 61 4.03 3.82 -2.29
CA PHE A 61 3.37 4.44 -3.45
C PHE A 61 2.02 3.78 -3.73
N CYS A 62 1.06 4.59 -4.20
CA CYS A 62 -0.28 4.16 -4.59
C CYS A 62 -0.49 4.34 -6.11
N ASP A 63 -1.05 3.32 -6.78
CA ASP A 63 -1.38 3.38 -8.20
C ASP A 63 -2.64 4.24 -8.43
N TRP A 64 -2.53 5.30 -9.21
CA TRP A 64 -3.63 6.20 -9.53
C TRP A 64 -4.76 5.55 -10.34
N ARG A 65 -4.46 4.45 -11.04
CA ARG A 65 -5.43 3.71 -11.87
C ARG A 65 -6.39 2.85 -11.05
N MET A 66 -6.18 2.79 -9.75
CA MET A 66 -6.90 1.90 -8.83
C MET A 66 -8.10 2.58 -8.16
N ASP A 67 -8.62 3.62 -8.78
CA ASP A 67 -9.74 4.34 -8.23
C ASP A 67 -11.07 3.68 -8.58
N THR A 68 -11.56 2.83 -7.70
CA THR A 68 -12.93 2.31 -7.73
C THR A 68 -13.91 3.19 -6.95
N VAL A 69 -13.43 4.19 -6.22
CA VAL A 69 -14.23 5.05 -5.34
C VAL A 69 -14.30 6.50 -5.84
N GLY A 70 -13.63 6.81 -6.96
CA GLY A 70 -13.71 8.08 -7.68
C GLY A 70 -12.49 8.97 -7.54
N TYR A 71 -11.97 9.29 -6.38
CA TYR A 71 -10.88 10.24 -6.26
C TYR A 71 -9.80 9.81 -5.26
N VAL A 72 -8.61 9.52 -5.79
CA VAL A 72 -7.42 9.30 -4.97
C VAL A 72 -6.62 10.60 -4.94
N PRO A 73 -6.60 11.34 -3.82
CA PRO A 73 -5.88 12.59 -3.75
C PRO A 73 -4.38 12.32 -3.66
N PHE A 74 -3.64 12.61 -4.72
CA PHE A 74 -2.19 12.63 -4.64
C PHE A 74 -1.70 13.94 -4.05
N ALA A 75 -0.69 13.84 -3.19
CA ALA A 75 -0.11 14.99 -2.56
C ALA A 75 0.55 15.92 -3.59
N THR A 76 0.38 17.22 -3.37
CA THR A 76 1.12 18.26 -4.08
C THR A 76 1.96 19.06 -3.09
N LYS A 77 2.72 20.05 -3.57
CA LYS A 77 3.52 20.91 -2.70
C LYS A 77 2.69 21.52 -1.55
N ASN A 78 1.40 21.80 -1.78
CA ASN A 78 0.55 22.54 -0.85
C ASN A 78 -0.77 21.80 -0.51
N LYS A 79 -0.86 20.50 -0.82
CA LYS A 79 -2.06 19.70 -0.52
C LYS A 79 -1.66 18.32 0.00
N ALA A 80 -2.36 17.92 1.04
CA ALA A 80 -2.29 16.57 1.59
C ALA A 80 -2.75 15.52 0.60
N GLY A 81 -2.22 14.32 0.74
CA GLY A 81 -2.57 13.19 -0.11
C GLY A 81 -1.59 12.04 0.01
N MET A 82 -1.64 11.16 -0.97
CA MET A 82 -0.77 10.00 -1.06
C MET A 82 0.37 10.21 -2.04
N ASN A 83 1.41 9.40 -1.89
CA ASN A 83 2.53 9.36 -2.82
C ASN A 83 2.14 8.59 -4.08
N GLU A 84 2.15 9.27 -5.22
CA GLU A 84 1.69 8.72 -6.50
C GLU A 84 2.69 7.71 -7.07
N MET A 85 2.20 6.54 -7.46
CA MET A 85 2.98 5.49 -8.12
C MET A 85 3.25 5.85 -9.59
N ARG A 86 4.21 6.73 -9.83
CA ARG A 86 4.78 6.98 -11.15
C ARG A 86 6.20 6.45 -11.23
N GLU A 87 6.54 5.83 -12.35
CA GLU A 87 7.88 5.28 -12.58
C GLU A 87 8.99 6.28 -12.25
N LYS A 88 8.82 7.54 -12.68
CA LYS A 88 9.76 8.64 -12.37
C LYS A 88 9.89 8.88 -10.86
N ASN A 89 8.76 8.98 -10.15
CA ASN A 89 8.75 9.28 -8.71
C ASN A 89 9.42 8.16 -7.91
N ILE A 90 9.13 6.91 -8.26
CA ILE A 90 9.73 5.74 -7.62
C ILE A 90 11.24 5.74 -7.83
N LYS A 91 11.69 5.92 -9.09
CA LYS A 91 13.11 5.94 -9.44
C LYS A 91 13.86 7.02 -8.68
N GLU A 92 13.40 8.26 -8.73
CA GLU A 92 14.01 9.40 -8.03
C GLU A 92 14.09 9.16 -6.51
N SER A 93 13.02 8.60 -5.93
CA SER A 93 13.00 8.28 -4.50
C SER A 93 13.99 7.18 -4.14
N ILE A 94 14.12 6.13 -4.95
CA ILE A 94 15.11 5.07 -4.73
C ILE A 94 16.54 5.64 -4.87
N GLU A 95 16.82 6.36 -5.93
CA GLU A 95 18.14 6.96 -6.17
C GLU A 95 18.57 7.89 -5.04
N LYS A 96 17.65 8.65 -4.48
CA LYS A 96 17.88 9.53 -3.34
C LYS A 96 18.20 8.76 -2.05
N ASN A 97 17.59 7.60 -1.82
CA ASN A 97 17.58 6.96 -0.50
C ASN A 97 18.49 5.71 -0.42
N LYS A 98 18.75 4.99 -1.54
CA LYS A 98 19.43 3.69 -1.54
C LYS A 98 20.82 3.65 -0.91
N SER A 99 21.51 4.79 -0.82
CA SER A 99 22.84 4.87 -0.21
C SER A 99 22.83 5.40 1.23
N GLN A 100 21.65 5.74 1.75
CA GLN A 100 21.50 6.31 3.09
C GLN A 100 21.16 5.26 4.16
N TYR A 101 20.73 4.08 3.74
CA TYR A 101 20.26 3.00 4.60
C TYR A 101 20.84 1.66 4.16
N ASP A 102 20.95 0.72 5.11
CA ASP A 102 21.48 -0.63 4.84
C ASP A 102 20.51 -1.41 3.92
N HIS A 103 19.20 -1.22 4.11
CA HIS A 103 18.16 -1.82 3.27
C HIS A 103 17.08 -0.82 2.90
N LEU A 104 16.58 -0.93 1.66
CA LEU A 104 15.50 -0.12 1.14
C LEU A 104 14.41 -1.00 0.52
N PHE A 105 13.22 -0.98 1.12
CA PHE A 105 12.04 -1.70 0.64
C PHE A 105 10.98 -0.74 0.10
N ILE A 106 10.24 -1.21 -0.91
CA ILE A 106 9.19 -0.43 -1.56
C ILE A 106 7.83 -1.09 -1.32
N PHE A 107 6.92 -0.39 -0.64
CA PHE A 107 5.51 -0.76 -0.57
C PHE A 107 4.80 -0.25 -1.83
N LEU A 108 4.03 -1.13 -2.48
CA LEU A 108 3.22 -0.78 -3.66
C LEU A 108 1.76 -1.20 -3.44
N HIS A 109 0.87 -0.22 -3.48
CA HIS A 109 -0.57 -0.46 -3.49
C HIS A 109 -1.03 -0.43 -4.95
N TRP A 110 -1.12 -1.62 -5.57
CA TRP A 110 -1.21 -1.78 -7.02
C TRP A 110 -1.95 -3.04 -7.47
N GLY A 111 -2.15 -3.17 -8.77
CA GLY A 111 -2.67 -4.38 -9.40
C GLY A 111 -4.20 -4.35 -9.58
N VAL A 112 -4.79 -5.50 -9.76
CA VAL A 112 -6.24 -5.66 -9.99
C VAL A 112 -6.84 -6.38 -8.79
N GLU A 113 -7.89 -5.82 -8.19
CA GLU A 113 -8.60 -6.46 -7.07
C GLU A 113 -9.01 -7.89 -7.42
N TYR A 114 -8.85 -8.76 -6.44
CA TYR A 114 -9.17 -10.19 -6.49
C TYR A 114 -8.39 -11.02 -7.53
N SER A 115 -7.44 -10.43 -8.24
CA SER A 115 -6.54 -11.19 -9.12
C SER A 115 -5.53 -12.01 -8.30
N TYR A 116 -5.31 -13.25 -8.71
CA TYR A 116 -4.29 -14.13 -8.12
C TYR A 116 -2.91 -13.98 -8.79
N PHE A 117 -2.83 -13.25 -9.88
CA PHE A 117 -1.60 -13.09 -10.65
C PHE A 117 -1.31 -11.62 -10.93
N PRO A 118 -0.02 -11.21 -10.88
CA PRO A 118 0.37 -9.88 -11.27
C PRO A 118 0.15 -9.67 -12.78
N THR A 119 -0.09 -8.43 -13.15
CA THR A 119 -0.15 -8.06 -14.57
C THR A 119 1.26 -7.96 -15.18
N PRO A 120 1.42 -8.08 -16.52
CA PRO A 120 2.72 -7.88 -17.16
C PRO A 120 3.37 -6.52 -16.86
N SER A 121 2.57 -5.47 -16.66
CA SER A 121 3.09 -4.15 -16.28
C SER A 121 3.65 -4.13 -14.85
N MET A 122 3.05 -4.87 -13.92
CA MET A 122 3.57 -5.02 -12.56
C MET A 122 4.91 -5.74 -12.56
N THR A 123 5.06 -6.84 -13.31
CA THR A 123 6.33 -7.57 -13.41
C THR A 123 7.43 -6.70 -14.01
N THR A 124 7.13 -5.98 -15.09
CA THR A 124 8.10 -5.07 -15.73
C THR A 124 8.53 -3.93 -14.79
N LEU A 125 7.59 -3.34 -14.04
CA LEU A 125 7.91 -2.28 -13.08
C LEU A 125 8.71 -2.82 -11.89
N ALA A 126 8.36 -4.00 -11.40
CA ALA A 126 9.08 -4.65 -10.31
C ALA A 126 10.55 -4.88 -10.65
N ASP A 127 10.86 -5.40 -11.84
CA ASP A 127 12.22 -5.60 -12.31
C ASP A 127 12.99 -4.27 -12.37
N LYS A 128 12.37 -3.20 -12.86
CA LYS A 128 12.98 -1.86 -12.88
C LYS A 128 13.30 -1.38 -11.46
N ILE A 129 12.36 -1.51 -10.51
CA ILE A 129 12.53 -1.08 -9.13
C ILE A 129 13.72 -1.77 -8.47
N LEU A 130 13.86 -3.09 -8.64
CA LEU A 130 15.00 -3.84 -8.12
C LEU A 130 16.33 -3.42 -8.81
N ASN A 131 16.29 -3.13 -10.11
CA ASN A 131 17.46 -2.64 -10.86
C ASN A 131 17.87 -1.21 -10.46
N TRP A 132 16.94 -0.35 -10.02
CA TRP A 132 17.28 0.98 -9.49
C TRP A 132 17.93 0.95 -8.12
N GLY A 133 17.82 -0.17 -7.40
CA GLY A 133 18.55 -0.38 -6.16
C GLY A 133 17.69 -0.67 -4.93
N ALA A 134 16.41 -0.96 -5.07
CA ALA A 134 15.63 -1.49 -3.97
C ALA A 134 16.04 -2.94 -3.65
N ASP A 135 15.95 -3.33 -2.39
CA ASP A 135 16.22 -4.69 -1.90
C ASP A 135 15.00 -5.60 -1.99
N GLY A 136 13.81 -5.02 -1.99
CA GLY A 136 12.58 -5.78 -2.15
C GLY A 136 11.34 -4.93 -2.34
N ILE A 137 10.28 -5.60 -2.78
CA ILE A 137 8.95 -5.03 -3.02
C ILE A 137 7.93 -5.79 -2.19
N ILE A 138 7.04 -5.03 -1.55
CA ILE A 138 5.93 -5.54 -0.74
C ILE A 138 4.65 -4.94 -1.33
N GLY A 139 3.92 -5.74 -2.07
CA GLY A 139 2.68 -5.36 -2.73
C GLY A 139 1.43 -5.60 -1.87
N GLY A 140 0.39 -4.85 -2.15
CA GLY A 140 -0.94 -4.97 -1.56
C GLY A 140 -2.03 -4.55 -2.55
N HIS A 141 -3.25 -4.34 -2.09
CA HIS A 141 -4.45 -3.92 -2.82
C HIS A 141 -5.30 -5.09 -3.35
N THR A 142 -4.71 -6.11 -3.92
CA THR A 142 -5.50 -7.14 -4.64
C THR A 142 -6.41 -7.99 -3.74
N HIS A 143 -6.26 -7.87 -2.41
CA HIS A 143 -6.96 -8.72 -1.43
C HIS A 143 -6.73 -10.23 -1.63
N ARG A 144 -5.73 -10.61 -2.42
CA ARG A 144 -5.31 -11.99 -2.70
C ARG A 144 -3.81 -12.10 -2.51
N ILE A 145 -3.36 -13.25 -2.02
CA ILE A 145 -1.93 -13.55 -2.02
C ILE A 145 -1.55 -13.84 -3.47
N GLN A 146 -0.57 -13.10 -3.96
CA GLN A 146 0.02 -13.29 -5.28
C GLN A 146 1.42 -13.90 -5.16
N PRO A 147 2.01 -14.42 -6.26
CA PRO A 147 3.31 -15.07 -6.24
C PRO A 147 4.41 -14.24 -5.58
N LEU A 148 5.30 -14.94 -4.89
CA LEU A 148 6.60 -14.45 -4.43
C LEU A 148 7.66 -14.81 -5.46
N ILE A 149 8.47 -13.83 -5.86
CA ILE A 149 9.72 -14.05 -6.58
C ILE A 149 10.88 -13.66 -5.66
N SER A 150 11.85 -14.56 -5.52
CA SER A 150 13.07 -14.29 -4.75
C SER A 150 14.29 -14.68 -5.57
N SER A 151 15.25 -13.79 -5.71
CA SER A 151 16.49 -14.02 -6.42
C SER A 151 17.60 -13.05 -5.94
N HIS A 152 18.83 -13.56 -5.76
CA HIS A 152 20.01 -12.75 -5.43
C HIS A 152 19.84 -11.82 -4.22
N ASN A 153 19.27 -12.34 -3.12
CA ASN A 153 18.97 -11.59 -1.89
C ASN A 153 17.94 -10.45 -2.06
N LYS A 154 17.20 -10.45 -3.15
CA LYS A 154 16.07 -9.55 -3.39
C LYS A 154 14.78 -10.32 -3.50
N PHE A 155 13.65 -9.68 -3.17
CA PHE A 155 12.35 -10.32 -3.25
C PHE A 155 11.27 -9.39 -3.80
N ILE A 156 10.25 -9.99 -4.39
CA ILE A 156 9.02 -9.33 -4.83
C ILE A 156 7.85 -10.12 -4.27
N TYR A 157 7.16 -9.59 -3.27
CA TYR A 157 5.81 -9.99 -2.93
C TYR A 157 4.86 -9.14 -3.74
N PHE A 158 4.26 -9.68 -4.80
CA PHE A 158 3.34 -8.92 -5.64
C PHE A 158 2.09 -8.48 -4.89
N SER A 159 1.58 -9.31 -3.98
CA SER A 159 0.60 -8.93 -2.96
C SER A 159 0.62 -9.91 -1.79
N LEU A 160 0.58 -9.37 -0.59
CA LEU A 160 0.49 -10.16 0.64
C LEU A 160 -0.96 -10.57 0.98
N GLY A 161 -1.95 -10.04 0.27
CA GLY A 161 -3.35 -10.20 0.65
C GLY A 161 -3.73 -9.37 1.88
N ASN A 162 -4.78 -9.79 2.59
CA ASN A 162 -5.24 -9.11 3.79
C ASN A 162 -4.47 -9.61 5.03
N PHE A 163 -3.90 -8.71 5.81
CA PHE A 163 -3.32 -9.05 7.12
C PHE A 163 -4.42 -9.25 8.17
N PHE A 164 -5.33 -8.29 8.26
CA PHE A 164 -6.47 -8.34 9.15
C PHE A 164 -7.66 -7.63 8.51
N PHE A 165 -8.78 -8.30 8.47
CA PHE A 165 -10.04 -7.75 8.01
C PHE A 165 -11.05 -7.97 9.13
N PRO A 166 -11.38 -6.94 9.93
CA PRO A 166 -12.28 -7.13 11.06
C PRO A 166 -13.66 -7.53 10.57
N ASP A 167 -14.29 -8.45 11.29
CA ASP A 167 -15.71 -8.69 11.12
C ASP A 167 -16.45 -7.35 11.33
N ARG A 168 -17.31 -7.01 10.37
CA ARG A 168 -17.94 -5.69 10.28
C ARG A 168 -19.04 -5.51 11.33
N TYR A 169 -18.69 -5.57 12.60
CA TYR A 169 -19.63 -5.30 13.69
C TYR A 169 -19.71 -3.82 14.09
N ILE A 170 -18.93 -2.97 13.45
CA ILE A 170 -19.04 -1.53 13.68
C ILE A 170 -20.12 -1.00 12.75
N ASN A 171 -21.35 -0.86 13.27
CA ASN A 171 -22.53 -0.28 12.61
C ASN A 171 -22.65 -0.67 11.15
N LYS A 172 -23.58 -1.57 10.81
CA LYS A 172 -23.80 -2.10 9.45
C LYS A 172 -23.25 -1.13 8.40
N PRO A 173 -22.08 -1.39 7.77
CA PRO A 173 -21.59 -0.52 6.73
C PRO A 173 -22.66 -0.48 5.65
N ARG A 174 -22.90 0.68 5.08
CA ARG A 174 -23.70 0.75 3.86
C ARG A 174 -22.98 -0.13 2.84
N PRO A 175 -23.68 -1.08 2.20
CA PRO A 175 -23.04 -1.88 1.16
C PRO A 175 -22.48 -0.91 0.11
N THR A 176 -21.24 -1.11 -0.27
CA THR A 176 -20.62 -0.36 -1.38
C THR A 176 -21.23 -0.75 -2.72
N TYR A 177 -21.97 -1.84 -2.73
CA TYR A 177 -22.75 -2.34 -3.86
C TYR A 177 -24.20 -2.52 -3.42
N TYR A 178 -25.12 -1.98 -4.20
CA TYR A 178 -26.56 -2.18 -4.07
C TYR A 178 -27.00 -3.12 -5.20
N PRO A 179 -27.29 -4.39 -4.89
CA PRO A 179 -27.76 -5.32 -5.91
C PRO A 179 -29.09 -4.83 -6.49
N SER A 180 -29.27 -5.11 -7.77
CA SER A 180 -30.56 -4.95 -8.42
C SER A 180 -31.58 -5.91 -7.79
N GLU A 181 -32.87 -5.55 -7.82
CA GLU A 181 -33.91 -6.42 -7.29
C GLU A 181 -33.92 -7.77 -8.05
N GLY A 182 -33.73 -8.87 -7.32
CA GLY A 182 -33.67 -10.23 -7.87
C GLY A 182 -32.27 -10.73 -8.26
N GLU A 183 -31.22 -9.96 -8.02
CA GLU A 183 -29.84 -10.41 -8.27
C GLU A 183 -29.39 -11.45 -7.26
N ASP A 184 -28.87 -12.59 -7.76
CA ASP A 184 -28.28 -13.64 -6.91
C ASP A 184 -26.89 -13.23 -6.42
N LEU A 185 -26.80 -12.94 -5.13
CA LEU A 185 -25.56 -12.52 -4.46
C LEU A 185 -24.74 -13.68 -3.90
N SER A 186 -25.18 -14.91 -4.06
CA SER A 186 -24.47 -16.08 -3.48
C SER A 186 -23.04 -16.22 -3.96
N ASN A 187 -22.74 -15.72 -5.17
CA ASN A 187 -21.41 -15.69 -5.78
C ASN A 187 -20.80 -14.28 -5.88
N CYS A 188 -21.47 -13.25 -5.33
CA CYS A 188 -20.94 -11.90 -5.37
C CYS A 188 -19.71 -11.78 -4.48
N PRO A 189 -18.53 -11.39 -5.00
CA PRO A 189 -17.33 -11.24 -4.20
C PRO A 189 -17.45 -10.15 -3.14
N TYR A 190 -18.48 -9.31 -3.20
CA TYR A 190 -18.79 -8.25 -2.23
C TYR A 190 -19.86 -8.63 -1.21
N SER A 191 -20.49 -9.82 -1.36
CA SER A 191 -21.51 -10.28 -0.45
C SER A 191 -20.90 -10.97 0.75
N TYR A 192 -21.00 -10.32 1.90
CA TYR A 192 -20.94 -10.86 3.25
C TYR A 192 -19.80 -11.79 3.65
N GLY A 193 -19.02 -11.33 4.62
CA GLY A 193 -18.19 -12.19 5.46
C GLY A 193 -16.89 -12.62 4.80
N TRP A 194 -15.95 -11.73 4.73
CA TRP A 194 -14.57 -12.05 4.40
C TRP A 194 -13.80 -12.42 5.68
N PRO A 195 -13.74 -13.68 6.08
CA PRO A 195 -12.79 -14.11 7.08
C PRO A 195 -11.50 -14.50 6.37
N TYR A 196 -10.73 -13.52 5.88
CA TYR A 196 -9.40 -13.81 5.38
C TYR A 196 -8.37 -13.12 6.25
N VAL A 197 -7.93 -13.87 7.25
CA VAL A 197 -6.67 -13.58 7.93
C VAL A 197 -5.59 -14.26 7.09
N SER A 198 -4.79 -13.49 6.38
CA SER A 198 -3.55 -14.00 5.80
C SER A 198 -2.50 -13.88 6.89
N ILE A 199 -2.29 -14.94 7.66
CA ILE A 199 -1.17 -15.02 8.58
C ILE A 199 0.03 -15.43 7.74
N LEU A 200 1.00 -14.55 7.64
CA LEU A 200 2.33 -14.90 7.18
C LEU A 200 3.07 -15.53 8.36
N TYR A 201 3.43 -16.79 8.23
CA TYR A 201 4.37 -17.47 9.11
C TYR A 201 5.79 -17.22 8.61
#